data_07b5b7fc11183fa1f2635cf89b77650b
#
_entry.id   07b5b7fc11183fa1f2635cf89b77650b
#
_cell.length_a   1.000
_cell.length_b   1.000
_cell.length_c   1.000
_cell.angle_alpha   90.00
_cell.angle_beta   90.00
_cell.angle_gamma   90.00
#
_symmetry.space_group_name_H-M   'P 1'
#
loop_
_entity.id
_entity.type
_entity.pdbx_description
1 polymer ?
#
loop_
_entity_poly.entity_id
_entity_poly.type
_entity_poly.pdbx_seq_one_letter_code
_entity_poly.pdbx_strand_id
1 'polypeptide(L)'
;AQGLSMLQTRFFSRAGVLACATLMLGLTSSIVRAEDPKFVEKFNDWGVYTYTAGGGKVCFILSEPKASEPKGANRDDIFFLVQHRPKDGVKSEVSTIIGYPFKKGSTSTLTIDGNKYQLYTNGDGAWAESGDLDKRIVEAMKNGKTKNVSGVSWRGTQTRDRYSLSGVTAAMNKIDSMCK
;
A
#
# COMPACT_ATOMS: atom_id res chain seq x y z
N ALA A 1 8.86 -22.86 75.04
CA ALA A 1 9.86 -23.82 75.46
C ALA A 1 10.82 -24.02 74.31
N GLN A 2 11.98 -23.42 74.43
CA GLN A 2 13.29 -24.03 74.64
C GLN A 2 13.66 -24.94 73.46
N GLY A 3 14.78 -24.85 72.81
CA GLY A 3 16.04 -24.25 73.14
C GLY A 3 17.06 -24.66 72.05
N LEU A 4 18.05 -23.84 71.95
CA LEU A 4 19.50 -24.15 71.95
C LEU A 4 19.97 -25.19 70.89
N SER A 5 21.03 -25.09 70.19
CA SER A 5 22.33 -24.44 70.40
C SER A 5 23.25 -24.85 69.24
N MET A 6 24.08 -23.93 68.82
CA MET A 6 25.51 -24.07 68.46
C MET A 6 25.95 -25.22 67.53
N LEU A 7 26.71 -25.06 66.48
CA LEU A 7 28.15 -24.77 66.52
C LEU A 7 28.72 -24.59 65.09
N GLN A 8 29.51 -23.57 64.97
CA GLN A 8 30.52 -23.26 63.98
C GLN A 8 31.21 -24.44 63.28
N THR A 9 31.50 -24.32 62.03
CA THR A 9 32.93 -24.36 61.62
C THR A 9 33.11 -23.69 60.23
N ARG A 10 34.13 -22.88 60.18
CA ARG A 10 34.67 -22.20 59.01
C ARG A 10 35.37 -23.19 58.08
N PHE A 11 35.20 -23.08 56.78
CA PHE A 11 36.24 -23.38 55.82
C PHE A 11 36.25 -22.34 54.71
N PHE A 12 37.33 -21.60 54.69
CA PHE A 12 37.78 -20.78 53.54
C PHE A 12 38.14 -21.72 52.42
N SER A 13 37.62 -21.51 51.24
CA SER A 13 38.30 -21.94 50.02
C SER A 13 38.12 -20.89 48.93
N ARG A 14 39.25 -20.38 48.56
CA ARG A 14 39.46 -19.50 47.39
C ARG A 14 39.20 -20.33 46.15
N ALA A 15 38.44 -19.80 45.19
CA ALA A 15 38.81 -19.92 43.77
C ALA A 15 37.76 -19.32 42.85
N GLY A 16 38.20 -18.47 41.96
CA GLY A 16 37.71 -18.43 40.60
C GLY A 16 36.56 -17.48 40.29
N VAL A 17 36.81 -16.18 40.21
CA VAL A 17 35.96 -15.25 39.45
C VAL A 17 36.24 -15.52 37.98
N LEU A 18 35.40 -16.34 37.35
CA LEU A 18 35.31 -16.39 35.87
C LEU A 18 34.38 -15.26 35.45
N ALA A 19 35.00 -14.18 34.98
CA ALA A 19 34.27 -13.10 34.27
C ALA A 19 33.82 -13.64 32.91
N CYS A 20 32.56 -14.05 32.83
CA CYS A 20 31.88 -14.33 31.57
C CYS A 20 31.50 -12.99 30.92
N ALA A 21 32.40 -12.47 30.10
CA ALA A 21 32.11 -11.33 29.23
C ALA A 21 31.14 -11.82 28.13
N THR A 22 29.84 -11.71 28.36
CA THR A 22 28.82 -11.89 27.33
C THR A 22 28.92 -10.72 26.34
N LEU A 23 29.54 -11.00 25.20
CA LEU A 23 29.60 -10.11 24.04
C LEU A 23 28.15 -10.01 23.48
N MET A 24 27.40 -9.01 23.89
CA MET A 24 26.11 -8.66 23.29
C MET A 24 26.42 -8.08 21.89
N LEU A 25 26.42 -8.94 20.86
CA LEU A 25 26.29 -8.48 19.48
C LEU A 25 24.92 -7.84 19.33
N GLY A 26 24.87 -6.51 19.40
CA GLY A 26 23.69 -5.73 19.07
C GLY A 26 23.37 -5.90 17.58
N LEU A 27 22.38 -6.74 17.27
CA LEU A 27 21.74 -6.76 15.96
C LEU A 27 20.98 -5.44 15.79
N THR A 28 21.65 -4.44 15.20
CA THR A 28 20.96 -3.22 14.73
C THR A 28 20.13 -3.59 13.52
N SER A 29 18.87 -3.94 13.74
CA SER A 29 17.88 -4.07 12.65
C SER A 29 17.69 -2.69 12.02
N SER A 30 18.27 -2.47 10.86
CA SER A 30 18.03 -1.27 10.06
C SER A 30 16.56 -1.31 9.63
N ILE A 31 15.74 -0.46 10.23
CA ILE A 31 14.36 -0.24 9.78
C ILE A 31 14.45 0.45 8.43
N VAL A 32 14.23 -0.31 7.36
CA VAL A 32 14.10 0.24 6.00
C VAL A 32 12.77 0.99 5.96
N ARG A 33 12.83 2.29 6.15
CA ARG A 33 11.68 3.17 6.04
C ARG A 33 11.41 3.43 4.56
N ALA A 34 10.16 3.28 4.12
CA ALA A 34 9.78 3.73 2.80
C ALA A 34 9.96 5.26 2.72
N GLU A 35 10.54 5.74 1.63
CA GLU A 35 10.67 7.17 1.38
C GLU A 35 9.30 7.74 1.00
N ASP A 36 9.00 8.96 1.46
CA ASP A 36 7.75 9.64 1.11
C ASP A 36 7.68 9.86 -0.41
N PRO A 37 6.50 9.70 -1.04
CA PRO A 37 6.34 9.90 -2.47
C PRO A 37 6.71 11.31 -2.90
N LYS A 38 7.57 11.42 -3.91
CA LYS A 38 7.97 12.68 -4.54
C LYS A 38 7.11 12.93 -5.77
N PHE A 39 6.47 14.09 -5.82
CA PHE A 39 5.78 14.56 -7.01
C PHE A 39 6.80 14.83 -8.14
N VAL A 40 6.49 14.41 -9.36
CA VAL A 40 7.33 14.57 -10.55
C VAL A 40 6.70 15.55 -11.51
N GLU A 41 5.46 15.30 -11.94
CA GLU A 41 4.79 16.06 -12.99
C GLU A 41 3.28 15.80 -12.97
N LYS A 42 2.50 16.70 -13.55
CA LYS A 42 1.06 16.55 -13.69
C LYS A 42 0.64 16.64 -15.15
N PHE A 43 -0.20 15.70 -15.58
CA PHE A 43 -0.82 15.65 -16.91
C PHE A 43 -2.34 15.73 -16.72
N ASN A 44 -2.88 16.93 -16.87
CA ASN A 44 -4.30 17.23 -16.63
C ASN A 44 -4.79 16.74 -15.27
N ASP A 45 -5.54 15.61 -15.22
CA ASP A 45 -6.15 15.08 -14.02
C ASP A 45 -5.30 13.96 -13.35
N TRP A 46 -4.08 13.72 -13.86
CA TRP A 46 -3.19 12.66 -13.38
C TRP A 46 -1.84 13.21 -12.91
N GLY A 47 -1.51 13.00 -11.66
CA GLY A 47 -0.18 13.26 -11.09
C GLY A 47 0.74 12.07 -11.28
N VAL A 48 2.03 12.34 -11.52
CA VAL A 48 3.11 11.35 -11.57
C VAL A 48 3.97 11.49 -10.33
N TYR A 49 4.27 10.37 -9.69
CA TYR A 49 5.03 10.30 -8.44
C TYR A 49 6.07 9.20 -8.48
N THR A 50 7.08 9.31 -7.61
CA THR A 50 8.08 8.28 -7.41
C THR A 50 8.51 8.21 -5.96
N TYR A 51 8.90 7.02 -5.49
CA TYR A 51 9.53 6.81 -4.18
C TYR A 51 10.44 5.57 -4.23
N THR A 52 11.16 5.33 -3.14
CA THR A 52 12.00 4.14 -2.99
C THR A 52 11.42 3.23 -1.92
N ALA A 53 11.19 1.97 -2.25
CA ALA A 53 10.75 0.95 -1.31
C ALA A 53 11.55 -0.34 -1.51
N GLY A 54 11.95 -0.98 -0.42
CA GLY A 54 12.72 -2.22 -0.48
C GLY A 54 14.02 -2.11 -1.29
N GLY A 55 14.59 -0.90 -1.42
CA GLY A 55 15.77 -0.62 -2.25
C GLY A 55 15.50 -0.62 -3.76
N GLY A 56 14.24 -0.58 -4.18
CA GLY A 56 13.82 -0.43 -5.57
C GLY A 56 13.04 0.86 -5.80
N LYS A 57 13.19 1.41 -7.01
CA LYS A 57 12.40 2.58 -7.44
C LYS A 57 10.98 2.14 -7.75
N VAL A 58 10.00 2.92 -7.26
CA VAL A 58 8.58 2.79 -7.57
C VAL A 58 8.13 4.06 -8.28
N CYS A 59 7.41 3.90 -9.38
CA CYS A 59 6.77 5.01 -10.09
C CYS A 59 5.28 4.75 -10.19
N PHE A 60 4.46 5.76 -9.93
CA PHE A 60 3.02 5.62 -10.05
C PHE A 60 2.36 6.89 -10.56
N ILE A 61 1.19 6.69 -11.15
CA ILE A 61 0.27 7.76 -11.46
C ILE A 61 -0.91 7.71 -10.49
N LEU A 62 -1.44 8.87 -10.16
CA LEU A 62 -2.54 9.03 -9.21
C LEU A 62 -3.55 10.05 -9.74
N SER A 63 -4.83 9.75 -9.55
CA SER A 63 -5.92 10.68 -9.81
C SER A 63 -6.96 10.60 -8.68
N GLU A 64 -7.56 11.75 -8.38
CA GLU A 64 -8.69 11.89 -7.47
C GLU A 64 -10.01 11.91 -8.24
N PRO A 65 -11.15 11.51 -7.63
CA PRO A 65 -12.44 11.56 -8.29
C PRO A 65 -12.90 13.01 -8.54
N LYS A 66 -13.57 13.23 -9.66
CA LYS A 66 -14.25 14.50 -9.99
C LYS A 66 -15.61 14.62 -9.32
N ALA A 67 -16.19 13.51 -8.95
CA ALA A 67 -17.45 13.45 -8.22
C ALA A 67 -17.54 12.13 -7.46
N SER A 68 -18.12 12.19 -6.25
CA SER A 68 -18.35 11.03 -5.38
C SER A 68 -19.80 11.00 -4.91
N GLU A 69 -20.37 9.79 -4.88
CA GLU A 69 -21.73 9.53 -4.41
C GLU A 69 -21.70 8.46 -3.30
N PRO A 70 -22.56 8.59 -2.26
CA PRO A 70 -23.47 9.70 -2.00
C PRO A 70 -22.71 10.96 -1.57
N LYS A 71 -23.25 12.14 -1.89
CA LYS A 71 -22.66 13.42 -1.46
C LYS A 71 -22.66 13.52 0.08
N GLY A 72 -21.57 14.05 0.65
CA GLY A 72 -21.44 14.23 2.10
C GLY A 72 -21.19 12.95 2.89
N ALA A 73 -20.93 11.83 2.23
CA ALA A 73 -20.44 10.63 2.91
C ALA A 73 -19.11 10.94 3.61
N ASN A 74 -19.01 10.57 4.89
CA ASN A 74 -17.76 10.68 5.64
C ASN A 74 -16.78 9.59 5.15
N ARG A 75 -15.76 10.00 4.41
CA ARG A 75 -14.73 9.14 3.80
C ARG A 75 -13.38 9.81 3.96
N ASP A 76 -12.35 9.01 4.10
CA ASP A 76 -10.97 9.45 3.95
C ASP A 76 -10.64 9.74 2.48
N ASP A 77 -9.40 10.12 2.18
CA ASP A 77 -8.94 10.43 0.84
C ASP A 77 -9.17 9.27 -0.14
N ILE A 78 -9.57 9.62 -1.35
CA ILE A 78 -9.97 8.67 -2.39
C ILE A 78 -9.03 8.80 -3.59
N PHE A 79 -8.37 7.69 -3.95
CA PHE A 79 -7.39 7.67 -5.02
C PHE A 79 -7.60 6.51 -5.97
N PHE A 80 -7.21 6.73 -7.22
CA PHE A 80 -6.99 5.67 -8.20
C PHE A 80 -5.54 5.74 -8.68
N LEU A 81 -4.86 4.58 -8.68
CA LEU A 81 -3.44 4.49 -8.94
C LEU A 81 -3.13 3.44 -10.00
N VAL A 82 -2.07 3.68 -10.76
CA VAL A 82 -1.38 2.65 -11.54
C VAL A 82 0.11 2.77 -11.25
N GLN A 83 0.75 1.67 -10.84
CA GLN A 83 2.13 1.70 -10.40
C GLN A 83 3.02 0.66 -11.09
N HIS A 84 4.32 0.99 -11.17
CA HIS A 84 5.41 0.11 -11.56
C HIS A 84 6.35 -0.10 -10.39
N ARG A 85 6.69 -1.36 -10.12
CA ARG A 85 7.73 -1.80 -9.18
C ARG A 85 8.68 -2.76 -9.90
N PRO A 86 9.63 -2.25 -10.69
CA PRO A 86 10.51 -3.10 -11.53
C PRO A 86 11.29 -4.14 -10.74
N LYS A 87 11.75 -3.78 -9.53
CA LYS A 87 12.46 -4.70 -8.64
C LYS A 87 11.62 -5.94 -8.28
N ASP A 88 10.31 -5.78 -8.17
CA ASP A 88 9.36 -6.84 -7.83
C ASP A 88 8.78 -7.53 -9.09
N GLY A 89 9.23 -7.13 -10.28
CA GLY A 89 8.66 -7.60 -11.55
C GLY A 89 7.23 -7.12 -11.82
N VAL A 90 6.75 -6.12 -11.07
CA VAL A 90 5.38 -5.60 -11.19
C VAL A 90 5.34 -4.43 -12.18
N LYS A 91 4.51 -4.59 -13.21
CA LYS A 91 4.25 -3.55 -14.21
C LYS A 91 2.75 -3.27 -14.31
N SER A 92 2.40 -1.99 -14.19
CA SER A 92 1.02 -1.50 -14.39
C SER A 92 0.00 -2.02 -13.38
N GLU A 93 0.39 -2.31 -12.14
CA GLU A 93 -0.55 -2.71 -11.10
C GLU A 93 -1.61 -1.63 -10.87
N VAL A 94 -2.87 -2.00 -11.04
CA VAL A 94 -4.02 -1.12 -10.87
C VAL A 94 -4.59 -1.27 -9.48
N SER A 95 -4.79 -0.14 -8.81
CA SER A 95 -5.40 -0.11 -7.48
C SER A 95 -6.27 1.13 -7.27
N THR A 96 -7.17 1.04 -6.30
CA THR A 96 -7.94 2.18 -5.81
C THR A 96 -8.04 2.13 -4.30
N ILE A 97 -7.90 3.28 -3.67
CA ILE A 97 -8.22 3.51 -2.25
C ILE A 97 -9.55 4.24 -2.23
N ILE A 98 -10.51 3.70 -1.49
CA ILE A 98 -11.90 4.17 -1.58
C ILE A 98 -12.33 5.01 -0.37
N GLY A 99 -11.42 5.19 0.62
CA GLY A 99 -11.62 6.04 1.79
C GLY A 99 -12.56 5.46 2.85
N TYR A 100 -12.77 4.15 2.86
CA TYR A 100 -13.46 3.39 3.92
C TYR A 100 -13.16 1.90 3.78
N PRO A 101 -13.22 1.10 4.86
CA PRO A 101 -13.11 -0.35 4.75
C PRO A 101 -14.26 -0.95 3.96
N PHE A 102 -13.95 -1.78 2.97
CA PHE A 102 -14.97 -2.48 2.19
C PHE A 102 -15.75 -3.49 3.04
N LYS A 103 -16.97 -3.77 2.62
CA LYS A 103 -17.76 -4.88 3.17
C LYS A 103 -17.00 -6.18 2.94
N LYS A 104 -16.79 -6.97 3.99
CA LYS A 104 -16.08 -8.25 3.91
C LYS A 104 -16.68 -9.17 2.83
N GLY A 105 -15.84 -9.70 1.97
CA GLY A 105 -16.22 -10.58 0.86
C GLY A 105 -16.91 -9.87 -0.32
N SER A 106 -16.96 -8.52 -0.33
CA SER A 106 -17.40 -7.78 -1.51
C SER A 106 -16.27 -7.57 -2.51
N THR A 107 -16.65 -7.21 -3.73
CA THR A 107 -15.71 -6.74 -4.77
C THR A 107 -15.98 -5.27 -5.07
N SER A 108 -15.00 -4.58 -5.65
CA SER A 108 -15.19 -3.26 -6.25
C SER A 108 -15.35 -3.41 -7.75
N THR A 109 -16.25 -2.63 -8.35
CA THR A 109 -16.46 -2.64 -9.79
C THR A 109 -15.89 -1.37 -10.41
N LEU A 110 -14.89 -1.55 -11.26
CA LEU A 110 -14.38 -0.51 -12.14
C LEU A 110 -15.13 -0.56 -13.46
N THR A 111 -15.70 0.56 -13.90
CA THR A 111 -16.39 0.68 -15.19
C THR A 111 -15.71 1.73 -16.06
N ILE A 112 -15.26 1.35 -17.26
CA ILE A 112 -14.66 2.25 -18.25
C ILE A 112 -15.48 2.18 -19.51
N ASP A 113 -16.11 3.29 -19.88
CA ASP A 113 -17.01 3.42 -21.06
C ASP A 113 -18.00 2.26 -21.21
N GLY A 114 -18.58 1.83 -20.08
CA GLY A 114 -19.55 0.74 -20.01
C GLY A 114 -18.95 -0.67 -19.78
N ASN A 115 -17.68 -0.88 -20.04
CA ASN A 115 -17.03 -2.16 -19.76
C ASN A 115 -16.70 -2.29 -18.27
N LYS A 116 -17.04 -3.44 -17.67
CA LYS A 116 -16.89 -3.68 -16.23
C LYS A 116 -15.72 -4.61 -15.95
N TYR A 117 -14.93 -4.24 -14.95
CA TYR A 117 -13.81 -5.00 -14.41
C TYR A 117 -14.02 -5.18 -12.91
N GLN A 118 -13.87 -6.41 -12.42
CA GLN A 118 -13.98 -6.70 -10.99
C GLN A 118 -12.60 -6.60 -10.34
N LEU A 119 -12.54 -5.92 -9.20
CA LEU A 119 -11.35 -5.79 -8.37
C LEU A 119 -11.60 -6.50 -7.05
N TYR A 120 -10.65 -7.30 -6.56
CA TYR A 120 -10.74 -7.85 -5.20
C TYR A 120 -10.47 -6.76 -4.17
N THR A 121 -11.06 -6.88 -2.99
CA THR A 121 -10.97 -5.86 -1.93
C THR A 121 -10.20 -6.39 -0.71
N ASN A 122 -9.39 -5.51 -0.11
CA ASN A 122 -8.73 -5.76 1.16
C ASN A 122 -8.60 -4.42 1.92
N GLY A 123 -9.12 -4.35 3.15
CA GLY A 123 -9.19 -3.09 3.89
C GLY A 123 -10.02 -2.05 3.14
N ASP A 124 -9.42 -0.90 2.84
CA ASP A 124 -9.97 0.21 2.07
C ASP A 124 -9.51 0.23 0.61
N GLY A 125 -8.65 -0.70 0.22
CA GLY A 125 -8.10 -0.83 -1.11
C GLY A 125 -8.78 -1.91 -1.95
N ALA A 126 -8.69 -1.76 -3.29
CA ALA A 126 -9.06 -2.79 -4.25
C ALA A 126 -8.06 -2.87 -5.40
N TRP A 127 -7.79 -4.08 -5.91
CA TRP A 127 -6.78 -4.38 -6.91
C TRP A 127 -7.33 -5.32 -7.98
N ALA A 128 -6.69 -5.29 -9.16
CA ALA A 128 -6.90 -6.33 -10.18
C ALA A 128 -6.27 -7.65 -9.70
N GLU A 129 -6.92 -8.79 -10.06
CA GLU A 129 -6.46 -10.12 -9.63
C GLU A 129 -5.19 -10.59 -10.33
N SER A 130 -4.84 -10.01 -11.47
CA SER A 130 -3.73 -10.47 -12.31
C SER A 130 -3.13 -9.36 -13.16
N GLY A 131 -1.86 -9.52 -13.54
CA GLY A 131 -1.19 -8.60 -14.45
C GLY A 131 -1.85 -8.52 -15.84
N ASP A 132 -2.55 -9.54 -16.28
CA ASP A 132 -3.30 -9.50 -17.55
C ASP A 132 -4.57 -8.66 -17.41
N LEU A 133 -5.22 -8.67 -16.24
CA LEU A 133 -6.33 -7.77 -15.96
C LEU A 133 -5.84 -6.33 -15.83
N ASP A 134 -4.70 -6.08 -15.16
CA ASP A 134 -4.05 -4.78 -15.09
C ASP A 134 -3.83 -4.18 -16.47
N LYS A 135 -3.20 -4.95 -17.38
CA LYS A 135 -2.94 -4.54 -18.77
C LYS A 135 -4.22 -4.15 -19.50
N ARG A 136 -5.26 -4.98 -19.42
CA ARG A 136 -6.56 -4.70 -20.05
C ARG A 136 -7.22 -3.44 -19.51
N ILE A 137 -7.14 -3.22 -18.20
CA ILE A 137 -7.66 -2.00 -17.57
C ILE A 137 -6.88 -0.78 -18.07
N VAL A 138 -5.54 -0.82 -18.06
CA VAL A 138 -4.70 0.30 -18.51
C VAL A 138 -4.96 0.63 -19.98
N GLU A 139 -5.09 -0.38 -20.85
CA GLU A 139 -5.44 -0.14 -22.27
C GLU A 139 -6.84 0.49 -22.42
N ALA A 140 -7.82 0.01 -21.66
CA ALA A 140 -9.14 0.63 -21.63
C ALA A 140 -9.10 2.08 -21.14
N MET A 141 -8.28 2.38 -20.11
CA MET A 141 -8.09 3.74 -19.61
C MET A 141 -7.46 4.66 -20.65
N LYS A 142 -6.44 4.19 -21.39
CA LYS A 142 -5.76 4.98 -22.44
C LYS A 142 -6.68 5.35 -23.61
N ASN A 143 -7.63 4.49 -23.94
CA ASN A 143 -8.57 4.65 -25.04
C ASN A 143 -9.94 5.19 -24.61
N GLY A 144 -10.21 5.24 -23.30
CA GLY A 144 -11.50 5.61 -22.75
C GLY A 144 -11.67 7.10 -22.48
N LYS A 145 -12.92 7.46 -22.16
CA LYS A 145 -13.31 8.84 -21.81
C LYS A 145 -13.74 8.97 -20.35
N THR A 146 -14.45 7.96 -19.85
CA THR A 146 -15.03 7.99 -18.51
C THR A 146 -14.66 6.75 -17.72
N LYS A 147 -14.44 6.95 -16.42
CA LYS A 147 -14.15 5.88 -15.48
C LYS A 147 -14.94 6.08 -14.20
N ASN A 148 -15.58 5.02 -13.73
CA ASN A 148 -16.27 4.98 -12.45
C ASN A 148 -15.76 3.81 -11.62
N VAL A 149 -15.58 4.04 -10.32
CA VAL A 149 -15.30 3.00 -9.33
C VAL A 149 -16.52 2.91 -8.40
N SER A 150 -17.05 1.73 -8.21
CA SER A 150 -18.18 1.49 -7.30
C SER A 150 -17.80 0.44 -6.27
N GLY A 151 -18.24 0.65 -5.03
CA GLY A 151 -17.97 -0.26 -3.92
C GLY A 151 -19.06 -0.21 -2.87
N VAL A 152 -18.96 -1.14 -1.90
CA VAL A 152 -19.86 -1.21 -0.75
C VAL A 152 -19.03 -1.13 0.52
N SER A 153 -19.34 -0.14 1.37
CA SER A 153 -18.68 0.01 2.66
C SER A 153 -19.08 -1.10 3.64
N TRP A 154 -18.27 -1.29 4.67
CA TRP A 154 -18.58 -2.23 5.76
C TRP A 154 -19.95 -1.95 6.42
N ARG A 155 -20.45 -0.72 6.35
CA ARG A 155 -21.79 -0.32 6.81
C ARG A 155 -22.91 -0.61 5.81
N GLY A 156 -22.57 -1.10 4.60
CA GLY A 156 -23.53 -1.38 3.54
C GLY A 156 -23.83 -0.18 2.61
N THR A 157 -23.18 0.96 2.79
CA THR A 157 -23.35 2.12 1.91
C THR A 157 -22.72 1.81 0.55
N GLN A 158 -23.49 1.94 -0.51
CA GLN A 158 -22.99 1.87 -1.88
C GLN A 158 -22.42 3.23 -2.27
N THR A 159 -21.23 3.22 -2.86
CA THR A 159 -20.56 4.43 -3.35
C THR A 159 -20.22 4.31 -4.82
N ARG A 160 -20.09 5.47 -5.47
CA ARG A 160 -19.59 5.60 -6.84
C ARG A 160 -18.71 6.83 -6.95
N ASP A 161 -17.51 6.63 -7.46
CA ASP A 161 -16.53 7.67 -7.70
C ASP A 161 -16.26 7.79 -9.19
N ARG A 162 -16.47 8.98 -9.75
CA ARG A 162 -16.26 9.27 -11.16
C ARG A 162 -14.93 9.99 -11.35
N TYR A 163 -14.11 9.46 -12.23
CA TYR A 163 -12.81 10.01 -12.57
C TYR A 163 -12.74 10.47 -14.03
N SER A 164 -11.87 11.42 -14.30
CA SER A 164 -11.48 11.79 -15.65
C SER A 164 -10.32 10.89 -16.12
N LEU A 165 -10.29 10.55 -17.39
CA LEU A 165 -9.17 9.88 -18.05
C LEU A 165 -8.25 10.86 -18.82
N SER A 166 -8.54 12.18 -18.74
CA SER A 166 -7.73 13.22 -19.38
C SER A 166 -6.32 13.24 -18.79
N GLY A 167 -5.32 12.97 -19.64
CA GLY A 167 -3.90 12.96 -19.27
C GLY A 167 -3.35 11.59 -18.89
N VAL A 168 -4.19 10.55 -18.76
CA VAL A 168 -3.74 9.22 -18.32
C VAL A 168 -2.66 8.62 -19.24
N THR A 169 -2.81 8.74 -20.55
CA THR A 169 -1.83 8.22 -21.53
C THR A 169 -0.46 8.88 -21.37
N ALA A 170 -0.42 10.21 -21.22
CA ALA A 170 0.83 10.94 -21.01
C ALA A 170 1.49 10.58 -19.68
N ALA A 171 0.69 10.48 -18.60
CA ALA A 171 1.17 10.08 -17.28
C ALA A 171 1.72 8.64 -17.28
N MET A 172 1.04 7.68 -17.95
CA MET A 172 1.53 6.31 -18.13
C MET A 172 2.85 6.28 -18.90
N ASN A 173 2.96 6.98 -20.02
CA ASN A 173 4.21 7.05 -20.79
C ASN A 173 5.37 7.60 -19.94
N LYS A 174 5.08 8.55 -19.04
CA LYS A 174 6.08 9.09 -18.12
C LYS A 174 6.61 8.02 -17.18
N ILE A 175 5.74 7.28 -16.47
CA ILE A 175 6.21 6.22 -15.56
C ILE A 175 6.84 5.05 -16.32
N ASP A 176 6.38 4.69 -17.52
CA ASP A 176 7.02 3.71 -18.40
C ASP A 176 8.47 4.08 -18.73
N SER A 177 8.77 5.38 -18.90
CA SER A 177 10.12 5.86 -19.15
C SER A 177 11.01 5.91 -17.92
N MET A 178 10.43 6.17 -16.74
CA MET A 178 11.14 6.37 -15.48
C MET A 178 11.44 5.07 -14.73
N CYS A 179 10.57 4.08 -14.84
CA CYS A 179 10.60 2.79 -14.18
C CYS A 179 10.60 1.67 -15.22
N LYS A 180 11.79 1.41 -15.80
CA LYS A 180 12.04 0.32 -16.76
C LYS A 180 12.51 -0.93 -16.06
#